data_cf96d6afc1bd3a408b3f4cb571525a34
#
_entry.id   cf96d6afc1bd3a408b3f4cb571525a34
#
_cell.length_a   1.000
_cell.length_b   1.000
_cell.length_c   1.000
_cell.angle_alpha   90.00
_cell.angle_beta   90.00
_cell.angle_gamma   90.00
#
_symmetry.space_group_name_H-M   'P 1'
#
loop_
_entity.id
_entity.type
_entity.pdbx_description
1 polymer ?
#
loop_
_entity_poly.entity_id
_entity_poly.type
_entity_poly.pdbx_seq_one_letter_code
_entity_poly.pdbx_strand_id
1 'polypeptide(L)'
;MIRKRLPKSVTVLVVTICIISAIIVKFYSGESAKEKSFTISTEQDIPGGKNLIENKPRESQKGQKQEETKRCKPKKNVVFLKTHKTGSSTITNIFNRFGERNKLVFVVPTEKQNRLGWPWFFQEEHMIHYDKIKPNMLCSHSRYNREVLDRVMPEDTVYVTIIRDPVAQFESTFSYMTFGEILGISNKTDPLEAFFENPKDVLVNYILTQDLRINSDRLKLIRNGMFFDLGLESKDFDNMEDIRQNIQRLDREFHLVMLMEYFDESLIMLKNLLCWDIEDIVYFHHNQRKETHKRNLTNKLVTRIEQWSSADKALYDYFKTLFFQKLSNQTPDFFRDISVLRTKNAGLRDRCLDFTTEHNGDYQDVEIQGFKIKKNLTKAMETSCDKMTWNEVKYLGYFRYKQKKLLETTESLRTLWDYLATFVPFT
;
A
#
# COMPACT_ATOMS: atom_id res chain seq x y z
N MET A 1 -50.85 13.56 -46.20
CA MET A 1 -49.58 13.41 -45.51
C MET A 1 -49.80 13.56 -44.01
N ILE A 2 -49.93 12.46 -43.30
CA ILE A 2 -50.13 12.47 -41.84
C ILE A 2 -48.75 12.35 -41.17
N ARG A 3 -48.23 13.46 -40.58
CA ARG A 3 -47.05 13.43 -39.74
C ARG A 3 -47.41 12.78 -38.38
N LYS A 4 -47.05 11.51 -38.20
CA LYS A 4 -47.12 10.86 -36.89
C LYS A 4 -46.09 11.49 -35.96
N ARG A 5 -46.54 12.19 -34.92
CA ARG A 5 -45.67 12.64 -33.82
C ARG A 5 -45.24 11.41 -33.00
N LEU A 6 -43.92 11.26 -32.78
CA LEU A 6 -43.37 10.25 -31.90
C LEU A 6 -43.91 10.45 -30.46
N PRO A 7 -44.16 9.38 -29.71
CA PRO A 7 -44.57 9.47 -28.31
C PRO A 7 -43.52 10.23 -27.47
N LYS A 8 -43.99 11.05 -26.52
CA LYS A 8 -43.09 11.87 -25.64
C LYS A 8 -42.04 11.04 -24.93
N SER A 9 -42.33 9.79 -24.60
CA SER A 9 -41.38 8.85 -24.00
C SER A 9 -40.14 8.52 -24.89
N VAL A 10 -40.38 8.40 -26.20
CA VAL A 10 -39.34 8.16 -27.21
C VAL A 10 -38.46 9.39 -27.40
N THR A 11 -39.05 10.58 -27.36
CA THR A 11 -38.31 11.84 -27.49
C THR A 11 -37.40 12.08 -26.28
N VAL A 12 -37.84 11.77 -25.05
CA VAL A 12 -37.05 11.87 -23.84
C VAL A 12 -35.90 10.86 -23.89
N LEU A 13 -36.13 9.64 -24.33
CA LEU A 13 -35.08 8.60 -24.44
C LEU A 13 -33.99 9.02 -25.43
N VAL A 14 -34.35 9.53 -26.61
CA VAL A 14 -33.38 10.00 -27.62
C VAL A 14 -32.56 11.17 -27.12
N VAL A 15 -33.15 12.14 -26.42
CA VAL A 15 -32.43 13.28 -25.84
C VAL A 15 -31.47 12.81 -24.76
N THR A 16 -31.84 11.87 -23.90
CA THR A 16 -31.00 11.31 -22.87
C THR A 16 -29.80 10.54 -23.48
N ILE A 17 -30.03 9.79 -24.55
CA ILE A 17 -28.97 9.06 -25.28
C ILE A 17 -28.00 10.05 -25.94
N CYS A 18 -28.46 11.13 -26.54
CA CYS A 18 -27.60 12.16 -27.13
C CYS A 18 -26.72 12.86 -26.08
N ILE A 19 -27.26 13.13 -24.89
CA ILE A 19 -26.51 13.74 -23.80
C ILE A 19 -25.46 12.77 -23.29
N ILE A 20 -25.79 11.50 -23.11
CA ILE A 20 -24.81 10.46 -22.66
C ILE A 20 -23.73 10.27 -23.73
N SER A 21 -24.07 10.23 -25.03
CA SER A 21 -23.08 10.11 -26.11
C SER A 21 -22.16 11.31 -26.18
N ALA A 22 -22.65 12.54 -25.96
CA ALA A 22 -21.81 13.75 -25.91
C ALA A 22 -20.86 13.75 -24.71
N ILE A 23 -21.29 13.20 -23.56
CA ILE A 23 -20.45 13.03 -22.37
C ILE A 23 -19.35 11.97 -22.63
N ILE A 24 -19.68 10.86 -23.26
CA ILE A 24 -18.75 9.79 -23.62
C ILE A 24 -17.72 10.28 -24.64
N VAL A 25 -18.12 10.97 -25.70
CA VAL A 25 -17.21 11.56 -26.69
C VAL A 25 -16.26 12.56 -26.04
N LYS A 26 -16.75 13.37 -25.10
CA LYS A 26 -15.91 14.33 -24.36
C LYS A 26 -14.90 13.64 -23.40
N PHE A 27 -15.22 12.43 -22.95
CA PHE A 27 -14.32 11.63 -22.11
C PHE A 27 -13.24 10.90 -22.94
N TYR A 28 -13.54 10.51 -24.16
CA TYR A 28 -12.61 9.78 -25.05
C TYR A 28 -11.82 10.68 -26.02
N SER A 29 -12.28 11.90 -26.30
CA SER A 29 -11.56 12.84 -27.18
C SER A 29 -10.53 13.72 -26.49
N GLY A 30 -10.24 13.47 -25.22
CA GLY A 30 -9.30 14.25 -24.40
C GLY A 30 -7.82 13.97 -24.60
N GLU A 31 -7.40 13.02 -25.45
CA GLU A 31 -6.00 12.76 -25.74
C GLU A 31 -5.75 12.42 -27.20
N SER A 32 -5.56 13.43 -28.01
CA SER A 32 -4.75 13.33 -29.23
C SER A 32 -4.07 14.66 -29.48
N ALA A 33 -2.85 14.79 -29.06
CA ALA A 33 -1.98 15.93 -29.37
C ALA A 33 -0.69 15.46 -30.05
N LYS A 34 -0.67 15.66 -31.38
CA LYS A 34 0.46 16.08 -32.21
C LYS A 34 1.82 15.42 -31.97
N GLU A 35 2.09 14.39 -32.75
CA GLU A 35 3.43 14.06 -33.21
C GLU A 35 4.03 15.22 -34.01
N LYS A 36 5.17 15.73 -33.57
CA LYS A 36 6.12 16.46 -34.42
C LYS A 36 7.37 15.62 -34.58
N SER A 37 7.57 15.18 -35.80
CA SER A 37 8.79 14.58 -36.32
C SER A 37 10.00 15.49 -36.06
N PHE A 38 11.08 14.94 -35.54
CA PHE A 38 12.38 15.59 -35.43
C PHE A 38 13.39 14.77 -36.23
N THR A 39 13.84 15.34 -37.32
CA THR A 39 14.91 14.84 -38.17
C THR A 39 16.27 15.12 -37.53
N ILE A 40 17.09 14.09 -37.48
CA ILE A 40 18.50 14.13 -37.07
C ILE A 40 19.31 14.66 -38.24
N SER A 41 20.14 15.68 -38.03
CA SER A 41 21.31 15.97 -38.86
C SER A 41 22.57 16.00 -38.01
N THR A 42 23.44 15.07 -38.31
CA THR A 42 24.84 15.03 -37.92
C THR A 42 25.62 16.08 -38.67
N GLU A 43 26.52 16.82 -38.00
CA GLU A 43 27.88 17.02 -38.52
C GLU A 43 28.81 17.67 -37.48
N GLN A 44 30.01 17.21 -37.55
CA GLN A 44 31.20 17.52 -36.74
C GLN A 44 31.75 18.90 -37.09
N ASP A 45 32.46 19.60 -36.17
CA ASP A 45 33.89 19.91 -36.27
C ASP A 45 34.33 20.86 -35.14
N ILE A 46 35.47 20.54 -34.54
CA ILE A 46 36.33 21.38 -33.68
C ILE A 46 37.53 21.78 -34.59
N PRO A 47 38.21 22.92 -34.52
CA PRO A 47 38.91 23.44 -33.32
C PRO A 47 39.22 24.96 -33.24
N GLY A 48 39.55 25.40 -32.03
CA GLY A 48 40.74 26.26 -31.84
C GLY A 48 40.60 27.77 -31.68
N GLY A 49 41.01 28.30 -30.50
CA GLY A 49 41.87 29.47 -30.50
C GLY A 49 41.44 30.76 -29.80
N LYS A 50 41.84 30.89 -28.55
CA LYS A 50 42.50 32.08 -27.91
C LYS A 50 41.89 33.51 -27.90
N ASN A 51 41.69 33.94 -26.61
CA ASN A 51 42.03 35.27 -26.03
C ASN A 51 41.38 36.55 -26.55
N LEU A 52 40.69 37.30 -25.68
CA LEU A 52 41.20 38.49 -24.97
C LEU A 52 40.08 39.19 -24.18
N ILE A 53 40.52 39.74 -23.09
CA ILE A 53 39.81 40.54 -22.09
C ILE A 53 39.33 41.86 -22.67
N GLU A 54 38.09 42.28 -22.38
CA GLU A 54 37.79 43.68 -22.10
C GLU A 54 36.54 43.85 -21.21
N ASN A 55 36.75 44.59 -20.13
CA ASN A 55 35.74 45.06 -19.22
C ASN A 55 34.92 46.24 -19.80
N LYS A 56 33.60 46.21 -19.62
CA LYS A 56 32.87 47.41 -19.13
C LYS A 56 31.38 47.08 -18.77
N PRO A 57 30.77 47.82 -17.89
CA PRO A 57 29.57 47.42 -17.17
C PRO A 57 28.28 48.09 -17.66
N ARG A 58 27.16 47.63 -17.07
CA ARG A 58 25.75 48.14 -17.16
C ARG A 58 24.91 47.41 -18.23
N GLU A 59 23.72 46.99 -17.95
CA GLU A 59 22.59 47.45 -17.14
C GLU A 59 21.62 46.29 -16.89
N SER A 60 21.12 46.26 -15.67
CA SER A 60 19.78 45.95 -15.19
C SER A 60 18.80 45.15 -16.08
N GLN A 61 18.22 44.21 -15.39
CA GLN A 61 16.85 43.72 -15.54
C GLN A 61 16.49 42.97 -16.81
N LYS A 62 16.26 41.67 -16.63
CA LYS A 62 14.92 41.08 -16.82
C LYS A 62 14.97 39.58 -16.67
N GLY A 63 14.10 39.11 -15.82
CA GLY A 63 13.47 37.83 -15.96
C GLY A 63 14.36 36.65 -15.59
N GLN A 64 14.52 36.40 -14.29
CA GLN A 64 14.62 35.01 -13.86
C GLN A 64 13.36 34.31 -14.39
N LYS A 65 13.49 33.69 -15.54
CA LYS A 65 12.64 32.53 -15.87
C LYS A 65 12.88 31.56 -14.72
N GLN A 66 11.98 31.49 -13.75
CA GLN A 66 11.84 30.33 -12.91
C GLN A 66 11.72 29.16 -13.91
N GLU A 67 12.74 28.32 -13.97
CA GLU A 67 12.59 26.99 -14.48
C GLU A 67 11.41 26.39 -13.70
N GLU A 68 10.27 26.28 -14.35
CA GLU A 68 9.18 25.43 -13.87
C GLU A 68 9.79 24.03 -13.76
N THR A 69 10.24 23.68 -12.58
CA THR A 69 10.62 22.32 -12.24
C THR A 69 9.40 21.47 -12.60
N LYS A 70 9.49 20.71 -13.67
CA LYS A 70 8.43 19.79 -14.12
C LYS A 70 8.03 18.95 -12.92
N ARG A 71 6.94 19.34 -12.25
CA ARG A 71 6.38 18.54 -11.15
C ARG A 71 6.10 17.16 -11.70
N CYS A 72 6.72 16.14 -11.11
CA CYS A 72 6.48 14.76 -11.51
C CYS A 72 4.99 14.42 -11.30
N LYS A 73 4.43 13.54 -12.15
CA LYS A 73 3.01 13.15 -12.07
C LYS A 73 2.82 12.10 -10.97
N PRO A 74 1.77 12.23 -10.13
CA PRO A 74 1.46 11.24 -9.11
C PRO A 74 1.29 9.83 -9.71
N LYS A 75 2.07 8.87 -9.22
CA LYS A 75 1.95 7.46 -9.59
C LYS A 75 0.73 6.87 -8.92
N LYS A 76 -0.05 6.13 -9.68
CA LYS A 76 -1.34 5.57 -9.27
C LYS A 76 -1.34 4.05 -9.22
N ASN A 77 -0.42 3.40 -9.92
CA ASN A 77 -0.32 1.95 -9.99
C ASN A 77 0.71 1.48 -8.97
N VAL A 78 0.21 0.89 -7.86
CA VAL A 78 1.06 0.53 -6.72
C VAL A 78 0.67 -0.81 -6.13
N VAL A 79 1.64 -1.68 -5.95
CA VAL A 79 1.56 -2.85 -5.08
C VAL A 79 2.27 -2.51 -3.78
N PHE A 80 1.49 -2.34 -2.71
CA PHE A 80 2.01 -2.36 -1.36
C PHE A 80 1.86 -3.77 -0.80
N LEU A 81 2.95 -4.54 -0.81
CA LEU A 81 2.95 -5.84 -0.20
C LEU A 81 2.98 -5.69 1.32
N LYS A 82 1.87 -6.08 1.92
CA LYS A 82 1.63 -5.90 3.34
C LYS A 82 2.22 -7.05 4.14
N THR A 83 3.26 -6.77 4.95
CA THR A 83 3.84 -7.72 5.89
C THR A 83 3.17 -7.64 7.27
N HIS A 84 3.16 -8.75 8.02
CA HIS A 84 2.51 -8.82 9.32
C HIS A 84 3.32 -8.12 10.42
N LYS A 85 2.64 -7.31 11.24
CA LYS A 85 3.15 -6.65 12.47
C LYS A 85 4.30 -5.66 12.26
N THR A 86 4.31 -5.01 11.10
CA THR A 86 5.31 -4.01 10.68
C THR A 86 4.74 -2.59 10.57
N GLY A 87 3.60 -2.28 11.20
CA GLY A 87 2.93 -0.98 11.03
C GLY A 87 2.18 -0.82 9.71
N SER A 88 2.12 -1.87 8.91
CA SER A 88 1.54 -1.87 7.57
C SER A 88 0.07 -1.46 7.51
N SER A 89 -0.71 -1.59 8.60
CA SER A 89 -2.12 -1.14 8.66
C SER A 89 -2.25 0.38 8.50
N THR A 90 -1.33 1.15 9.06
CA THR A 90 -1.27 2.61 8.88
C THR A 90 -1.00 2.97 7.41
N ILE A 91 -0.05 2.29 6.77
CA ILE A 91 0.27 2.49 5.35
C ILE A 91 -0.91 2.08 4.47
N THR A 92 -1.57 0.95 4.76
CA THR A 92 -2.80 0.54 4.05
C THR A 92 -3.87 1.63 4.11
N ASN A 93 -4.09 2.27 5.27
CA ASN A 93 -5.03 3.38 5.39
C ASN A 93 -4.62 4.58 4.51
N ILE A 94 -3.34 4.91 4.42
CA ILE A 94 -2.81 5.96 3.53
C ILE A 94 -3.15 5.63 2.07
N PHE A 95 -2.82 4.42 1.59
CA PHE A 95 -3.12 3.98 0.23
C PHE A 95 -4.62 3.98 -0.07
N ASN A 96 -5.44 3.51 0.87
CA ASN A 96 -6.89 3.47 0.72
C ASN A 96 -7.47 4.89 0.54
N ARG A 97 -7.04 5.86 1.35
CA ARG A 97 -7.50 7.26 1.24
C ARG A 97 -7.05 7.90 -0.08
N PHE A 98 -5.79 7.68 -0.48
CA PHE A 98 -5.28 8.17 -1.76
C PHE A 98 -6.06 7.57 -2.93
N GLY A 99 -6.22 6.26 -2.95
CA GLY A 99 -6.91 5.57 -4.04
C GLY A 99 -8.40 5.95 -4.12
N GLU A 100 -9.07 6.10 -2.99
CA GLU A 100 -10.46 6.57 -2.96
C GLU A 100 -10.60 7.97 -3.54
N ARG A 101 -9.76 8.91 -3.12
CA ARG A 101 -9.78 10.29 -3.61
C ARG A 101 -9.51 10.37 -5.11
N ASN A 102 -8.63 9.51 -5.62
CA ASN A 102 -8.29 9.44 -7.03
C ASN A 102 -9.18 8.49 -7.84
N LYS A 103 -10.23 7.89 -7.24
CA LYS A 103 -11.18 6.96 -7.87
C LYS A 103 -10.50 5.73 -8.48
N LEU A 104 -9.46 5.22 -7.83
CA LEU A 104 -8.67 4.10 -8.31
C LEU A 104 -9.39 2.76 -8.04
N VAL A 105 -9.07 1.77 -8.86
CA VAL A 105 -9.55 0.39 -8.71
C VAL A 105 -8.57 -0.40 -7.85
N PHE A 106 -9.08 -1.09 -6.84
CA PHE A 106 -8.28 -1.90 -5.91
C PHE A 106 -8.37 -3.38 -6.25
N VAL A 107 -7.27 -4.10 -6.03
CA VAL A 107 -7.33 -5.54 -5.88
C VAL A 107 -8.03 -5.84 -4.56
N VAL A 108 -9.26 -6.36 -4.62
CA VAL A 108 -10.03 -6.74 -3.44
C VAL A 108 -10.27 -8.24 -3.42
N PRO A 109 -10.19 -8.88 -2.23
CA PRO A 109 -10.48 -10.31 -2.11
C PRO A 109 -11.90 -10.64 -2.54
N THR A 110 -12.11 -11.87 -3.01
CA THR A 110 -13.43 -12.43 -3.28
C THR A 110 -14.36 -12.31 -2.06
N GLU A 111 -15.65 -12.46 -2.26
CA GLU A 111 -16.65 -12.32 -1.17
C GLU A 111 -16.31 -13.19 0.03
N LYS A 112 -16.58 -12.66 1.24
CA LYS A 112 -16.31 -13.29 2.55
C LYS A 112 -14.83 -13.44 2.93
N GLN A 113 -13.86 -13.06 2.07
CA GLN A 113 -12.45 -13.08 2.41
C GLN A 113 -11.94 -11.68 2.77
N ASN A 114 -11.06 -11.60 3.77
CA ASN A 114 -10.37 -10.37 4.15
C ASN A 114 -8.89 -10.36 3.74
N ARG A 115 -8.45 -11.43 3.06
CA ARG A 115 -7.08 -11.63 2.57
C ARG A 115 -7.13 -12.19 1.17
N LEU A 116 -6.12 -11.86 0.37
CA LEU A 116 -5.95 -12.34 -1.00
C LEU A 116 -5.25 -13.72 -0.99
N GLY A 117 -5.98 -14.74 -0.54
CA GLY A 117 -5.52 -16.12 -0.49
C GLY A 117 -4.43 -16.45 0.53
N TRP A 118 -4.00 -15.49 1.36
CA TRP A 118 -2.99 -15.75 2.40
C TRP A 118 -3.44 -16.91 3.33
N PRO A 119 -2.60 -17.88 3.67
CA PRO A 119 -1.13 -17.91 3.59
C PRO A 119 -0.56 -18.49 2.28
N TRP A 120 -1.39 -18.78 1.29
CA TRP A 120 -0.95 -19.26 -0.01
C TRP A 120 -0.38 -18.10 -0.84
N PHE A 121 0.44 -18.43 -1.83
CA PHE A 121 0.89 -17.45 -2.81
C PHE A 121 -0.30 -16.79 -3.49
N PHE A 122 -0.21 -15.47 -3.72
CA PHE A 122 -1.26 -14.74 -4.43
C PHE A 122 -1.52 -15.38 -5.80
N GLN A 123 -2.81 -15.60 -6.10
CA GLN A 123 -3.33 -16.08 -7.38
C GLN A 123 -4.50 -15.20 -7.82
N GLU A 124 -4.79 -15.22 -9.11
CA GLU A 124 -5.86 -14.39 -9.69
C GLU A 124 -7.24 -14.74 -9.12
N GLU A 125 -7.51 -16.02 -8.83
CA GLU A 125 -8.77 -16.49 -8.23
C GLU A 125 -9.02 -15.96 -6.81
N HIS A 126 -8.02 -15.38 -6.17
CA HIS A 126 -8.17 -14.77 -4.84
C HIS A 126 -8.82 -13.38 -4.88
N MET A 127 -8.97 -12.78 -6.07
CA MET A 127 -9.50 -11.44 -6.23
C MET A 127 -10.78 -11.40 -7.05
N ILE A 128 -11.53 -10.30 -6.90
CA ILE A 128 -12.65 -10.01 -7.79
C ILE A 128 -12.08 -9.50 -9.12
N HIS A 129 -12.50 -10.13 -10.22
CA HIS A 129 -12.12 -9.71 -11.57
C HIS A 129 -12.97 -8.55 -12.07
N TYR A 130 -12.37 -7.67 -12.87
CA TYR A 130 -12.99 -6.47 -13.42
C TYR A 130 -12.98 -6.45 -14.94
N ASP A 131 -13.28 -7.56 -15.56
CA ASP A 131 -13.22 -7.73 -17.03
C ASP A 131 -11.88 -7.25 -17.62
N LYS A 132 -11.94 -6.13 -18.36
CA LYS A 132 -10.78 -5.55 -19.05
C LYS A 132 -10.06 -4.47 -18.23
N ILE A 133 -10.50 -4.18 -17.00
CA ILE A 133 -9.92 -3.11 -16.19
C ILE A 133 -8.83 -3.72 -15.30
N LYS A 134 -7.57 -3.37 -15.56
CA LYS A 134 -6.47 -3.67 -14.63
C LYS A 134 -6.61 -2.82 -13.37
N PRO A 135 -6.52 -3.40 -12.17
CA PRO A 135 -6.57 -2.63 -10.93
C PRO A 135 -5.31 -1.75 -10.77
N ASN A 136 -5.47 -0.64 -10.08
CA ASN A 136 -4.40 0.30 -9.81
C ASN A 136 -3.63 -0.01 -8.52
N MET A 137 -4.33 -0.52 -7.49
CA MET A 137 -3.75 -0.67 -6.16
C MET A 137 -4.00 -2.05 -5.56
N LEU A 138 -2.94 -2.63 -4.99
CA LEU A 138 -2.99 -3.77 -4.09
C LEU A 138 -2.38 -3.34 -2.75
N CYS A 139 -3.16 -3.44 -1.65
CA CYS A 139 -2.69 -3.13 -0.29
C CYS A 139 -3.34 -4.02 0.78
N SER A 140 -3.96 -5.14 0.40
CA SER A 140 -4.48 -6.16 1.30
C SER A 140 -3.47 -7.26 1.56
N HIS A 141 -3.65 -8.01 2.65
CA HIS A 141 -2.79 -9.15 2.95
C HIS A 141 -2.80 -10.18 1.81
N SER A 142 -1.62 -10.41 1.25
CA SER A 142 -1.32 -11.43 0.24
C SER A 142 0.08 -11.96 0.46
N ARG A 143 0.39 -13.15 0.01
CA ARG A 143 1.75 -13.65 -0.07
C ARG A 143 2.33 -13.36 -1.44
N TYR A 144 3.53 -12.79 -1.48
CA TYR A 144 4.15 -12.27 -2.69
C TYR A 144 4.31 -13.31 -3.79
N ASN A 145 3.79 -12.99 -4.97
CA ASN A 145 3.96 -13.77 -6.20
C ASN A 145 4.10 -12.81 -7.38
N ARG A 146 5.34 -12.51 -7.74
CA ARG A 146 5.68 -11.52 -8.77
C ARG A 146 5.03 -11.83 -10.11
N GLU A 147 5.12 -13.07 -10.54
CA GLU A 147 4.62 -13.51 -11.85
C GLU A 147 3.12 -13.23 -12.01
N VAL A 148 2.32 -13.57 -10.99
CA VAL A 148 0.88 -13.31 -11.02
C VAL A 148 0.58 -11.81 -10.95
N LEU A 149 1.33 -11.07 -10.11
CA LEU A 149 1.14 -9.62 -9.98
C LEU A 149 1.42 -8.88 -11.28
N ASP A 150 2.43 -9.28 -12.05
CA ASP A 150 2.74 -8.67 -13.35
C ASP A 150 1.64 -8.90 -14.40
N ARG A 151 0.91 -10.01 -14.31
CA ARG A 151 -0.27 -10.24 -15.16
C ARG A 151 -1.47 -9.38 -14.77
N VAL A 152 -1.70 -9.26 -13.46
CA VAL A 152 -2.88 -8.57 -12.90
C VAL A 152 -2.73 -7.05 -12.95
N MET A 153 -1.55 -6.53 -12.61
CA MET A 153 -1.30 -5.10 -12.46
C MET A 153 -0.83 -4.45 -13.78
N PRO A 154 -0.96 -3.12 -13.92
CA PRO A 154 -0.34 -2.38 -15.03
C PRO A 154 1.20 -2.50 -15.04
N GLU A 155 1.82 -2.36 -16.22
CA GLU A 155 3.28 -2.51 -16.40
C GLU A 155 4.09 -1.47 -15.62
N ASP A 156 3.56 -0.26 -15.44
CA ASP A 156 4.21 0.85 -14.72
C ASP A 156 4.00 0.78 -13.19
N THR A 157 3.61 -0.38 -12.67
CA THR A 157 3.32 -0.57 -11.25
C THR A 157 4.57 -0.43 -10.38
N VAL A 158 4.45 0.38 -9.34
CA VAL A 158 5.48 0.56 -8.31
C VAL A 158 5.27 -0.44 -7.17
N TYR A 159 6.29 -1.24 -6.88
CA TYR A 159 6.27 -2.23 -5.80
C TYR A 159 6.94 -1.67 -4.55
N VAL A 160 6.23 -1.67 -3.44
CA VAL A 160 6.73 -1.20 -2.13
C VAL A 160 6.31 -2.15 -1.01
N THR A 161 7.10 -2.22 0.03
CA THR A 161 6.79 -2.97 1.26
C THR A 161 7.36 -2.27 2.48
N ILE A 162 7.03 -2.78 3.66
CA ILE A 162 7.60 -2.33 4.94
C ILE A 162 8.01 -3.54 5.76
N ILE A 163 9.19 -3.47 6.37
CA ILE A 163 9.70 -4.45 7.30
C ILE A 163 9.99 -3.81 8.65
N ARG A 164 10.27 -4.62 9.64
CA ARG A 164 10.50 -4.19 11.02
C ARG A 164 11.65 -4.99 11.62
N ASP A 165 12.30 -4.45 12.65
CA ASP A 165 13.23 -5.20 13.47
C ASP A 165 12.65 -6.58 13.84
N PRO A 166 13.36 -7.69 13.56
CA PRO A 166 12.80 -9.05 13.69
C PRO A 166 12.41 -9.41 15.11
N VAL A 167 13.12 -8.89 16.11
CA VAL A 167 12.82 -9.12 17.52
C VAL A 167 11.50 -8.45 17.89
N ALA A 168 11.36 -7.19 17.53
CA ALA A 168 10.15 -6.41 17.79
C ALA A 168 8.96 -6.93 16.95
N GLN A 169 9.20 -7.41 15.75
CA GLN A 169 8.18 -8.02 14.88
C GLN A 169 7.69 -9.33 15.46
N PHE A 170 8.61 -10.22 15.87
CA PHE A 170 8.27 -11.53 16.44
C PHE A 170 7.49 -11.37 17.75
N GLU A 171 7.97 -10.54 18.69
CA GLU A 171 7.29 -10.26 19.96
C GLU A 171 5.85 -9.75 19.71
N SER A 172 5.72 -8.80 18.77
CA SER A 172 4.41 -8.29 18.37
C SER A 172 3.52 -9.36 17.75
N THR A 173 4.07 -10.26 16.95
CA THR A 173 3.34 -11.35 16.31
C THR A 173 2.91 -12.39 17.32
N PHE A 174 3.82 -12.79 18.21
CA PHE A 174 3.56 -13.77 19.27
C PHE A 174 2.37 -13.36 20.16
N SER A 175 2.39 -12.10 20.60
CA SER A 175 1.31 -11.52 21.40
C SER A 175 0.01 -11.38 20.61
N TYR A 176 0.05 -10.79 19.41
CA TYR A 176 -1.14 -10.49 18.60
C TYR A 176 -1.85 -11.73 18.07
N MET A 177 -1.09 -12.78 17.71
CA MET A 177 -1.66 -14.05 17.26
C MET A 177 -2.07 -14.97 18.41
N THR A 178 -1.90 -14.52 19.67
CA THR A 178 -2.17 -15.30 20.88
C THR A 178 -1.45 -16.67 20.87
N PHE A 179 -0.18 -16.70 20.43
CA PHE A 179 0.55 -17.98 20.32
C PHE A 179 0.70 -18.70 21.65
N GLY A 180 0.73 -17.99 22.78
CA GLY A 180 0.70 -18.64 24.10
C GLY A 180 -0.50 -19.54 24.28
N GLU A 181 -1.68 -19.10 23.86
CA GLU A 181 -2.93 -19.86 23.90
C GLU A 181 -2.96 -20.97 22.86
N ILE A 182 -2.66 -20.62 21.60
CA ILE A 182 -2.65 -21.58 20.49
C ILE A 182 -1.74 -22.78 20.80
N LEU A 183 -0.56 -22.52 21.38
CA LEU A 183 0.45 -23.52 21.67
C LEU A 183 0.25 -24.21 23.04
N GLY A 184 -0.80 -23.86 23.80
CA GLY A 184 -1.11 -24.47 25.09
C GLY A 184 -0.12 -24.11 26.20
N ILE A 185 0.56 -22.98 26.11
CA ILE A 185 1.54 -22.48 27.10
C ILE A 185 1.13 -21.18 27.78
N SER A 186 -0.13 -20.76 27.65
CA SER A 186 -0.65 -19.53 28.25
C SER A 186 -0.65 -19.54 29.79
N ASN A 187 -0.65 -20.74 30.40
CA ASN A 187 -0.58 -20.93 31.87
C ASN A 187 0.84 -20.70 32.44
N LYS A 188 1.85 -20.51 31.60
CA LYS A 188 3.21 -20.17 32.03
C LYS A 188 3.27 -18.71 32.47
N THR A 189 4.11 -18.40 33.45
CA THR A 189 4.35 -17.02 33.90
C THR A 189 4.71 -16.10 32.74
N ASP A 190 5.46 -16.64 31.78
CA ASP A 190 5.90 -15.98 30.59
C ASP A 190 5.85 -16.94 29.39
N PRO A 191 4.75 -16.91 28.61
CA PRO A 191 4.59 -17.79 27.46
C PRO A 191 5.66 -17.64 26.39
N LEU A 192 6.19 -16.42 26.19
CA LEU A 192 7.23 -16.17 25.20
C LEU A 192 8.58 -16.78 25.63
N GLU A 193 8.97 -16.64 26.90
CA GLU A 193 10.16 -17.32 27.44
C GLU A 193 9.98 -18.83 27.42
N ALA A 194 8.82 -19.33 27.84
CA ALA A 194 8.51 -20.76 27.82
C ALA A 194 8.58 -21.36 26.41
N PHE A 195 8.12 -20.63 25.39
CA PHE A 195 8.31 -21.05 24.00
C PHE A 195 9.78 -21.24 23.66
N PHE A 196 10.64 -20.30 24.05
CA PHE A 196 12.07 -20.36 23.75
C PHE A 196 12.88 -21.28 24.66
N GLU A 197 12.30 -21.88 25.70
CA GLU A 197 12.97 -22.98 26.42
C GLU A 197 13.18 -24.17 25.48
N ASN A 198 12.17 -24.59 24.74
CA ASN A 198 12.26 -25.65 23.74
C ASN A 198 11.20 -25.46 22.62
N PRO A 199 11.47 -24.60 21.61
CA PRO A 199 10.48 -24.29 20.57
C PRO A 199 10.04 -25.54 19.77
N LYS A 200 10.96 -26.48 19.54
CA LYS A 200 10.64 -27.70 18.76
C LYS A 200 9.65 -28.58 19.49
N ASP A 201 9.85 -28.82 20.77
CA ASP A 201 8.94 -29.66 21.57
C ASP A 201 7.57 -29.01 21.71
N VAL A 202 7.50 -27.70 21.90
CA VAL A 202 6.23 -26.96 21.94
C VAL A 202 5.46 -27.13 20.63
N LEU A 203 6.13 -26.98 19.49
CA LEU A 203 5.50 -27.14 18.17
C LEU A 203 5.11 -28.60 17.90
N VAL A 204 5.96 -29.58 18.25
CA VAL A 204 5.64 -31.02 18.12
C VAL A 204 4.43 -31.37 18.97
N ASN A 205 4.40 -30.91 20.22
CA ASN A 205 3.24 -31.14 21.11
C ASN A 205 1.96 -30.55 20.53
N TYR A 206 2.02 -29.33 19.98
CA TYR A 206 0.88 -28.72 19.29
C TYR A 206 0.39 -29.60 18.13
N ILE A 207 1.30 -30.08 17.26
CA ILE A 207 0.97 -30.92 16.10
C ILE A 207 0.31 -32.24 16.54
N LEU A 208 0.77 -32.84 17.64
CA LEU A 208 0.27 -34.13 18.15
C LEU A 208 -1.06 -34.00 18.90
N THR A 209 -1.35 -32.83 19.50
CA THR A 209 -2.48 -32.69 20.42
C THR A 209 -3.64 -31.85 19.88
N GLN A 210 -3.42 -31.12 18.80
CA GLN A 210 -4.42 -30.16 18.26
C GLN A 210 -4.94 -30.58 16.87
N ASP A 211 -6.17 -30.15 16.57
CA ASP A 211 -6.69 -30.20 15.22
C ASP A 211 -5.96 -29.17 14.34
N LEU A 212 -5.08 -29.64 13.47
CA LEU A 212 -4.26 -28.82 12.60
C LEU A 212 -5.07 -27.95 11.61
N ARG A 213 -6.38 -28.21 11.47
CA ARG A 213 -7.28 -27.36 10.67
C ARG A 213 -7.60 -26.05 11.37
N ILE A 214 -7.40 -25.99 12.68
CA ILE A 214 -7.64 -24.79 13.50
C ILE A 214 -6.32 -24.05 13.70
N ASN A 215 -6.29 -22.76 13.41
CA ASN A 215 -5.14 -21.86 13.62
C ASN A 215 -3.85 -22.20 12.83
N SER A 216 -3.82 -23.22 11.97
CA SER A 216 -2.62 -23.58 11.22
C SER A 216 -2.06 -22.44 10.37
N ASP A 217 -2.93 -21.59 9.84
CA ASP A 217 -2.52 -20.42 9.07
C ASP A 217 -1.71 -19.43 9.91
N ARG A 218 -2.10 -19.17 11.15
CA ARG A 218 -1.39 -18.24 12.04
C ARG A 218 0.03 -18.72 12.33
N LEU A 219 0.23 -20.04 12.43
CA LEU A 219 1.55 -20.62 12.68
C LEU A 219 2.55 -20.39 11.55
N LYS A 220 2.12 -20.01 10.36
CA LYS A 220 3.02 -19.58 9.29
C LYS A 220 3.83 -18.34 9.67
N LEU A 221 3.37 -17.58 10.68
CA LEU A 221 4.05 -16.40 11.18
C LEU A 221 4.92 -16.66 12.42
N ILE A 222 4.98 -17.91 12.92
CA ILE A 222 5.75 -18.27 14.13
C ILE A 222 7.28 -18.21 13.90
N ARG A 223 7.72 -18.18 12.65
CA ARG A 223 9.13 -18.11 12.27
C ARG A 223 9.29 -17.39 10.94
N ASN A 224 10.17 -16.39 10.87
CA ASN A 224 10.49 -15.63 9.65
C ASN A 224 9.23 -15.08 8.94
N GLY A 225 8.30 -14.49 9.70
CA GLY A 225 6.98 -14.10 9.19
C GLY A 225 7.02 -13.02 8.12
N MET A 226 7.99 -12.10 8.16
CA MET A 226 8.14 -11.07 7.13
C MET A 226 8.62 -11.69 5.82
N PHE A 227 9.62 -12.57 5.87
CA PHE A 227 10.13 -13.20 4.68
C PHE A 227 9.14 -14.21 4.10
N PHE A 228 8.33 -14.87 4.96
CA PHE A 228 7.21 -15.69 4.50
C PHE A 228 6.21 -14.87 3.68
N ASP A 229 5.80 -13.70 4.16
CA ASP A 229 4.91 -12.78 3.42
C ASP A 229 5.55 -12.35 2.09
N LEU A 230 6.87 -12.15 2.06
CA LEU A 230 7.65 -11.77 0.88
C LEU A 230 8.01 -12.96 -0.05
N GLY A 231 7.46 -14.13 0.22
CA GLY A 231 7.47 -15.27 -0.70
C GLY A 231 8.54 -16.33 -0.46
N LEU A 232 9.37 -16.23 0.62
CA LEU A 232 10.30 -17.31 0.96
C LEU A 232 9.52 -18.53 1.47
N GLU A 233 9.84 -19.71 0.98
CA GLU A 233 9.22 -20.96 1.44
C GLU A 233 9.78 -21.37 2.80
N SER A 234 8.91 -21.92 3.66
CA SER A 234 9.33 -22.34 5.02
C SER A 234 10.42 -23.40 5.03
N LYS A 235 10.48 -24.23 3.97
CA LYS A 235 11.53 -25.25 3.79
C LYS A 235 12.92 -24.63 3.59
N ASP A 236 13.00 -23.39 3.12
CA ASP A 236 14.23 -22.68 2.74
C ASP A 236 14.72 -21.75 3.85
N PHE A 237 14.02 -21.68 5.00
CA PHE A 237 14.35 -20.78 6.11
C PHE A 237 15.72 -21.01 6.76
N ASP A 238 16.32 -22.18 6.58
CA ASP A 238 17.63 -22.53 7.08
C ASP A 238 18.69 -22.60 5.98
N ASN A 239 18.31 -22.37 4.71
CA ASN A 239 19.24 -22.34 3.59
C ASN A 239 19.74 -20.92 3.33
N MET A 240 20.96 -20.61 3.75
CA MET A 240 21.56 -19.28 3.61
C MET A 240 21.71 -18.85 2.15
N GLU A 241 21.89 -19.77 1.22
CA GLU A 241 21.99 -19.46 -0.20
C GLU A 241 20.64 -19.01 -0.75
N ASP A 242 19.55 -19.75 -0.45
CA ASP A 242 18.21 -19.39 -0.86
C ASP A 242 17.77 -18.06 -0.22
N ILE A 243 18.10 -17.85 1.06
CA ILE A 243 17.85 -16.58 1.74
C ILE A 243 18.54 -15.42 0.98
N ARG A 244 19.82 -15.55 0.65
CA ARG A 244 20.58 -14.53 -0.05
C ARG A 244 20.03 -14.25 -1.45
N GLN A 245 19.73 -15.28 -2.22
CA GLN A 245 19.16 -15.16 -3.57
C GLN A 245 17.80 -14.47 -3.55
N ASN A 246 16.95 -14.82 -2.57
CA ASN A 246 15.66 -14.18 -2.41
C ASN A 246 15.78 -12.71 -1.97
N ILE A 247 16.73 -12.36 -1.09
CA ILE A 247 17.01 -10.96 -0.73
C ILE A 247 17.40 -10.17 -1.98
N GLN A 248 18.34 -10.69 -2.79
CA GLN A 248 18.77 -10.04 -4.04
C GLN A 248 17.63 -9.93 -5.06
N ARG A 249 16.74 -10.91 -5.12
CA ARG A 249 15.54 -10.86 -5.95
C ARG A 249 14.63 -9.72 -5.48
N LEU A 250 14.32 -9.64 -4.20
CA LEU A 250 13.47 -8.58 -3.64
C LEU A 250 14.07 -7.18 -3.84
N ASP A 251 15.39 -7.04 -3.75
CA ASP A 251 16.08 -5.76 -4.00
C ASP A 251 15.90 -5.28 -5.45
N ARG A 252 15.90 -6.19 -6.42
CA ARG A 252 15.62 -5.86 -7.82
C ARG A 252 14.14 -5.58 -8.10
N GLU A 253 13.25 -6.22 -7.37
CA GLU A 253 11.80 -6.18 -7.64
C GLU A 253 11.08 -5.05 -6.90
N PHE A 254 11.57 -4.64 -5.73
CA PHE A 254 10.96 -3.60 -4.92
C PHE A 254 11.65 -2.25 -5.10
N HIS A 255 10.88 -1.25 -5.47
CA HIS A 255 11.36 0.14 -5.62
C HIS A 255 11.70 0.78 -4.26
N LEU A 256 10.98 0.37 -3.20
CA LEU A 256 11.21 0.84 -1.84
C LEU A 256 10.82 -0.24 -0.82
N VAL A 257 11.77 -0.57 0.05
CA VAL A 257 11.53 -1.32 1.29
C VAL A 257 11.64 -0.32 2.44
N MET A 258 10.52 -0.06 3.08
CA MET A 258 10.38 0.86 4.21
C MET A 258 10.77 0.16 5.52
N LEU A 259 11.21 0.94 6.52
CA LEU A 259 11.50 0.44 7.86
C LEU A 259 10.53 1.03 8.88
N MET A 260 9.93 0.17 9.71
CA MET A 260 8.97 0.61 10.74
C MET A 260 9.60 1.54 11.77
N GLU A 261 10.86 1.32 12.12
CA GLU A 261 11.62 2.13 13.10
C GLU A 261 11.89 3.55 12.59
N TYR A 262 11.86 3.75 11.29
CA TYR A 262 12.07 5.02 10.58
C TYR A 262 10.83 5.36 9.75
N PHE A 263 9.65 5.35 10.42
CA PHE A 263 8.35 5.39 9.75
C PHE A 263 8.12 6.70 8.99
N ASP A 264 8.43 7.85 9.60
CA ASP A 264 8.26 9.16 8.95
C ASP A 264 9.24 9.32 7.79
N GLU A 265 10.50 8.94 7.96
CA GLU A 265 11.53 8.94 6.92
C GLU A 265 11.10 8.03 5.74
N SER A 266 10.58 6.85 6.06
CA SER A 266 10.03 5.90 5.08
C SER A 266 8.87 6.49 4.30
N LEU A 267 7.96 7.22 4.96
CA LEU A 267 6.82 7.87 4.31
C LEU A 267 7.25 9.03 3.41
N ILE A 268 8.28 9.80 3.78
CA ILE A 268 8.79 10.85 2.89
C ILE A 268 9.50 10.24 1.68
N MET A 269 10.25 9.15 1.85
CA MET A 269 10.79 8.39 0.70
C MET A 269 9.68 7.88 -0.21
N LEU A 270 8.60 7.33 0.37
CA LEU A 270 7.42 6.87 -0.37
C LEU A 270 6.75 8.01 -1.15
N LYS A 271 6.51 9.14 -0.49
CA LYS A 271 5.96 10.36 -1.10
C LYS A 271 6.78 10.79 -2.30
N ASN A 272 8.10 10.86 -2.16
CA ASN A 272 8.99 11.27 -3.23
C ASN A 272 9.00 10.26 -4.39
N LEU A 273 9.04 8.96 -4.10
CA LEU A 273 8.97 7.89 -5.10
C LEU A 273 7.67 7.92 -5.91
N LEU A 274 6.56 8.19 -5.25
CA LEU A 274 5.23 8.17 -5.87
C LEU A 274 4.81 9.54 -6.42
N CYS A 275 5.62 10.58 -6.24
CA CYS A 275 5.28 11.96 -6.60
C CYS A 275 3.98 12.44 -5.93
N TRP A 276 3.77 12.05 -4.68
CA TRP A 276 2.62 12.44 -3.87
C TRP A 276 2.90 13.69 -3.06
N ASP A 277 1.84 14.33 -2.56
CA ASP A 277 1.94 15.44 -1.64
C ASP A 277 1.98 14.98 -0.17
N ILE A 278 2.41 15.84 0.75
CA ILE A 278 2.45 15.51 2.19
C ILE A 278 1.04 15.21 2.72
N GLU A 279 0.02 15.87 2.18
CA GLU A 279 -1.39 15.63 2.49
C GLU A 279 -1.85 14.22 2.18
N ASP A 280 -1.21 13.57 1.22
CA ASP A 280 -1.53 12.18 0.85
C ASP A 280 -1.07 11.18 1.89
N ILE A 281 0.02 11.49 2.60
CA ILE A 281 0.69 10.58 3.52
C ILE A 281 0.48 10.90 5.02
N VAL A 282 -0.34 11.89 5.37
CA VAL A 282 -0.72 12.12 6.79
C VAL A 282 -1.44 10.89 7.36
N TYR A 283 -1.29 10.64 8.66
CA TYR A 283 -1.80 9.40 9.24
C TYR A 283 -2.14 9.49 10.73
N PHE A 284 -2.95 8.52 11.20
CA PHE A 284 -3.02 8.08 12.59
C PHE A 284 -2.39 6.70 12.70
N HIS A 285 -1.73 6.41 13.82
CA HIS A 285 -1.14 5.09 14.05
C HIS A 285 -2.23 4.05 14.29
N HIS A 286 -2.42 3.13 13.36
CA HIS A 286 -3.36 2.03 13.48
C HIS A 286 -2.76 0.85 14.24
N ASN A 287 -3.61 0.14 15.02
CA ASN A 287 -3.24 -1.08 15.75
C ASN A 287 -2.03 -0.90 16.69
N GLN A 288 -1.87 0.28 17.27
CA GLN A 288 -0.84 0.55 18.25
C GLN A 288 -1.26 -0.08 19.58
N ARG A 289 -0.40 -0.93 20.14
CA ARG A 289 -0.58 -1.41 21.50
C ARG A 289 -0.32 -0.28 22.49
N LYS A 290 -1.00 -0.33 23.65
CA LYS A 290 -0.69 0.56 24.78
C LYS A 290 0.76 0.31 25.23
N GLU A 291 1.45 1.35 25.66
CA GLU A 291 2.84 1.26 26.16
C GLU A 291 2.96 0.27 27.33
N THR A 292 1.91 0.20 28.17
CA THR A 292 1.82 -0.74 29.31
C THR A 292 1.86 -2.22 28.89
N HIS A 293 1.57 -2.52 27.63
CA HIS A 293 1.58 -3.87 27.07
C HIS A 293 2.84 -4.17 26.25
N LYS A 294 3.79 -3.24 26.21
CA LYS A 294 5.11 -3.49 25.62
C LYS A 294 5.99 -4.16 26.65
N ARG A 295 6.66 -5.19 26.22
CA ARG A 295 7.50 -6.02 27.07
C ARG A 295 8.97 -5.62 26.96
N ASN A 296 9.66 -5.58 28.08
CA ASN A 296 11.12 -5.49 28.11
C ASN A 296 11.71 -6.89 27.93
N LEU A 297 12.42 -7.12 26.84
CA LEU A 297 13.03 -8.41 26.55
C LEU A 297 14.43 -8.48 27.15
N THR A 298 14.77 -9.64 27.72
CA THR A 298 16.15 -9.90 28.18
C THR A 298 17.09 -10.10 26.98
N ASN A 299 18.36 -9.77 27.11
CA ASN A 299 19.36 -10.00 26.05
C ASN A 299 19.39 -11.46 25.58
N LYS A 300 19.19 -12.40 26.51
CA LYS A 300 19.09 -13.83 26.21
C LYS A 300 17.92 -14.12 25.26
N LEU A 301 16.77 -13.54 25.55
CA LEU A 301 15.56 -13.73 24.72
C LEU A 301 15.71 -13.06 23.35
N VAL A 302 16.28 -11.86 23.28
CA VAL A 302 16.64 -11.18 22.03
C VAL A 302 17.48 -12.07 21.14
N THR A 303 18.59 -12.60 21.66
CA THR A 303 19.47 -13.51 20.90
C THR A 303 18.74 -14.75 20.40
N ARG A 304 17.86 -15.34 21.21
CA ARG A 304 17.10 -16.52 20.81
C ARG A 304 16.09 -16.21 19.70
N ILE A 305 15.42 -15.05 19.77
CA ILE A 305 14.50 -14.60 18.73
C ILE A 305 15.26 -14.36 17.41
N GLU A 306 16.42 -13.70 17.46
CA GLU A 306 17.24 -13.45 16.26
C GLU A 306 17.71 -14.75 15.61
N GLN A 307 18.12 -15.74 16.41
CA GLN A 307 18.49 -17.07 15.92
C GLN A 307 17.28 -17.81 15.31
N TRP A 308 16.12 -17.73 15.96
CA TRP A 308 14.89 -18.36 15.48
C TRP A 308 14.40 -17.74 14.18
N SER A 309 14.45 -16.42 14.06
CA SER A 309 14.02 -15.65 12.89
C SER A 309 15.22 -15.19 12.05
N SER A 310 16.20 -16.07 11.85
CA SER A 310 17.47 -15.74 11.19
C SER A 310 17.32 -15.25 9.75
N ALA A 311 16.34 -15.76 9.00
CA ALA A 311 16.08 -15.28 7.66
C ALA A 311 15.48 -13.85 7.66
N ASP A 312 14.55 -13.55 8.58
CA ASP A 312 14.06 -12.18 8.78
C ASP A 312 15.18 -11.24 9.22
N LYS A 313 16.12 -11.74 10.05
CA LYS A 313 17.28 -10.96 10.48
C LYS A 313 18.18 -10.60 9.28
N ALA A 314 18.50 -11.56 8.44
CA ALA A 314 19.28 -11.32 7.24
C ALA A 314 18.59 -10.34 6.27
N LEU A 315 17.28 -10.51 6.06
CA LEU A 315 16.45 -9.61 5.27
C LEU A 315 16.51 -8.17 5.81
N TYR A 316 16.25 -8.02 7.10
CA TYR A 316 16.23 -6.71 7.77
C TYR A 316 17.58 -6.01 7.72
N ASP A 317 18.66 -6.70 8.05
CA ASP A 317 20.00 -6.12 8.06
C ASP A 317 20.43 -5.63 6.68
N TYR A 318 20.10 -6.39 5.63
CA TYR A 318 20.36 -5.99 4.25
C TYR A 318 19.62 -4.71 3.87
N PHE A 319 18.31 -4.69 4.03
CA PHE A 319 17.50 -3.52 3.63
C PHE A 319 17.70 -2.33 4.57
N LYS A 320 18.03 -2.55 5.84
CA LYS A 320 18.44 -1.48 6.76
C LYS A 320 19.70 -0.78 6.25
N THR A 321 20.68 -1.53 5.78
CA THR A 321 21.90 -0.95 5.19
C THR A 321 21.58 -0.10 3.97
N LEU A 322 20.77 -0.62 3.04
CA LEU A 322 20.33 0.13 1.86
C LEU A 322 19.49 1.37 2.21
N PHE A 323 18.63 1.25 3.22
CA PHE A 323 17.81 2.36 3.69
C PHE A 323 18.68 3.52 4.17
N PHE A 324 19.70 3.23 4.99
CA PHE A 324 20.62 4.26 5.48
C PHE A 324 21.49 4.86 4.38
N GLN A 325 21.90 4.07 3.39
CA GLN A 325 22.58 4.60 2.19
C GLN A 325 21.68 5.57 1.43
N LYS A 326 20.38 5.24 1.26
CA LYS A 326 19.41 6.16 0.65
C LYS A 326 19.17 7.40 1.52
N LEU A 327 19.11 7.23 2.84
CA LEU A 327 18.86 8.32 3.78
C LEU A 327 20.02 9.32 3.82
N SER A 328 21.27 8.85 3.79
CA SER A 328 22.47 9.71 3.80
C SER A 328 22.62 10.60 2.56
N ASN A 329 21.96 10.23 1.47
CA ASN A 329 21.95 10.98 0.22
C ASN A 329 20.74 11.94 0.09
N GLN A 330 19.96 12.13 1.16
CA GLN A 330 18.79 13.01 1.11
C GLN A 330 19.18 14.49 1.27
N THR A 331 18.37 15.35 0.65
CA THR A 331 18.55 16.82 0.72
C THR A 331 17.98 17.39 2.02
N PRO A 332 18.36 18.64 2.40
CA PRO A 332 17.76 19.32 3.54
C PRO A 332 16.23 19.42 3.47
N ASP A 333 15.67 19.53 2.26
CA ASP A 333 14.22 19.56 2.04
C ASP A 333 13.51 18.28 2.48
N PHE A 334 14.16 17.13 2.34
CA PHE A 334 13.66 15.87 2.85
C PHE A 334 13.44 15.91 4.38
N PHE A 335 14.40 16.40 5.11
CA PHE A 335 14.31 16.51 6.58
C PHE A 335 13.31 17.57 7.03
N ARG A 336 13.16 18.66 6.25
CA ARG A 336 12.09 19.64 6.47
C ARG A 336 10.71 18.99 6.27
N ASP A 337 10.52 18.17 5.25
CA ASP A 337 9.28 17.47 4.97
C ASP A 337 8.89 16.52 6.11
N ILE A 338 9.85 15.84 6.76
CA ILE A 338 9.58 15.04 7.97
C ILE A 338 8.98 15.92 9.07
N SER A 339 9.56 17.08 9.33
CA SER A 339 9.08 18.02 10.35
C SER A 339 7.67 18.52 10.01
N VAL A 340 7.42 18.83 8.74
CA VAL A 340 6.09 19.24 8.24
C VAL A 340 5.07 18.10 8.42
N LEU A 341 5.42 16.87 8.07
CA LEU A 341 4.55 15.69 8.26
C LEU A 341 4.18 15.50 9.73
N ARG A 342 5.15 15.57 10.64
CA ARG A 342 4.93 15.45 12.09
C ARG A 342 3.99 16.54 12.62
N THR A 343 4.19 17.76 12.21
CA THR A 343 3.33 18.90 12.59
C THR A 343 1.91 18.73 12.07
N LYS A 344 1.75 18.30 10.81
CA LYS A 344 0.42 18.03 10.23
C LYS A 344 -0.29 16.89 10.95
N ASN A 345 0.40 15.80 11.26
CA ASN A 345 -0.16 14.66 11.99
C ASN A 345 -0.61 15.07 13.40
N ALA A 346 0.20 15.83 14.13
CA ALA A 346 -0.16 16.36 15.44
C ALA A 346 -1.40 17.26 15.35
N GLY A 347 -1.42 18.23 14.45
CA GLY A 347 -2.56 19.12 14.25
C GLY A 347 -3.84 18.39 13.79
N LEU A 348 -3.73 17.29 13.02
CA LEU A 348 -4.87 16.46 12.64
C LEU A 348 -5.39 15.64 13.84
N ARG A 349 -4.50 15.06 14.64
CA ARG A 349 -4.89 14.37 15.87
C ARG A 349 -5.65 15.28 16.80
N ASP A 350 -5.11 16.49 17.05
CA ASP A 350 -5.73 17.47 17.94
C ASP A 350 -7.09 17.94 17.43
N ARG A 351 -7.27 18.05 16.14
CA ARG A 351 -8.56 18.46 15.55
C ARG A 351 -9.57 17.33 15.52
N CYS A 352 -9.15 16.12 15.17
CA CYS A 352 -10.04 14.99 14.90
C CYS A 352 -10.39 14.15 16.13
N LEU A 353 -9.41 13.92 17.04
CA LEU A 353 -9.55 12.90 18.08
C LEU A 353 -9.91 13.47 19.45
N ASP A 354 -10.80 12.78 20.12
CA ASP A 354 -11.17 13.03 21.51
C ASP A 354 -10.31 12.14 22.43
N PHE A 355 -9.37 12.77 23.15
CA PHE A 355 -8.46 12.10 24.07
C PHE A 355 -9.01 12.04 25.52
N THR A 356 -10.20 12.61 25.77
CA THR A 356 -10.78 12.66 27.13
C THR A 356 -11.31 11.32 27.60
N THR A 357 -11.50 10.39 26.68
CA THR A 357 -11.96 9.03 26.97
C THR A 357 -11.05 8.03 26.29
N GLU A 358 -10.55 7.06 27.08
CA GLU A 358 -9.91 5.89 26.47
C GLU A 358 -10.94 5.12 25.65
N HIS A 359 -10.63 4.91 24.39
CA HIS A 359 -11.41 4.04 23.52
C HIS A 359 -10.56 2.83 23.18
N ASN A 360 -10.97 1.67 23.66
CA ASN A 360 -10.34 0.41 23.35
C ASN A 360 -10.98 -0.13 22.08
N GLY A 361 -10.18 -0.45 21.08
CA GLY A 361 -10.62 -1.26 19.96
C GLY A 361 -10.23 -2.70 20.24
N ASP A 362 -11.19 -3.61 20.15
CA ASP A 362 -10.91 -5.04 20.23
C ASP A 362 -10.67 -5.57 18.82
N TYR A 363 -9.55 -6.23 18.63
CA TYR A 363 -9.28 -7.01 17.44
C TYR A 363 -8.73 -8.37 17.85
N GLN A 364 -9.51 -9.43 17.69
CA GLN A 364 -9.14 -10.81 18.05
C GLN A 364 -8.64 -10.93 19.50
N ASP A 365 -9.41 -10.39 20.46
CA ASP A 365 -9.13 -10.40 21.89
C ASP A 365 -7.87 -9.65 22.35
N VAL A 366 -7.23 -8.90 21.46
CA VAL A 366 -6.09 -8.03 21.79
C VAL A 366 -6.55 -6.57 21.91
N GLU A 367 -6.34 -5.98 23.08
CA GLU A 367 -6.59 -4.55 23.28
C GLU A 367 -5.67 -3.69 22.43
N ILE A 368 -6.26 -2.95 21.50
CA ILE A 368 -5.56 -1.94 20.71
C ILE A 368 -6.09 -0.56 21.06
N GLN A 369 -5.25 0.46 20.83
CA GLN A 369 -5.70 1.84 20.95
C GLN A 369 -6.72 2.13 19.85
N GLY A 370 -7.97 2.37 20.26
CA GLY A 370 -9.06 2.79 19.37
C GLY A 370 -9.03 4.29 19.09
N PHE A 371 -9.88 4.73 18.19
CA PHE A 371 -10.05 6.15 17.87
C PHE A 371 -11.46 6.60 18.20
N LYS A 372 -11.57 7.74 18.90
CA LYS A 372 -12.83 8.43 19.11
C LYS A 372 -12.75 9.80 18.44
N ILE A 373 -13.67 10.04 17.51
CA ILE A 373 -13.73 11.31 16.79
C ILE A 373 -14.45 12.35 17.65
N LYS A 374 -13.93 13.59 17.64
CA LYS A 374 -14.57 14.73 18.32
C LYS A 374 -15.98 14.98 17.75
N LYS A 375 -16.88 15.39 18.64
CA LYS A 375 -18.18 15.93 18.27
C LYS A 375 -18.01 17.38 17.75
N ASN A 376 -19.00 17.85 17.00
CA ASN A 376 -19.06 19.23 16.51
C ASN A 376 -18.01 19.62 15.45
N LEU A 377 -17.55 18.67 14.67
CA LEU A 377 -16.78 18.90 13.44
C LEU A 377 -17.72 19.33 12.30
N THR A 378 -17.20 20.09 11.33
CA THR A 378 -17.92 20.26 10.06
C THR A 378 -18.06 18.91 9.37
N LYS A 379 -19.14 18.68 8.60
CA LYS A 379 -19.39 17.42 7.91
C LYS A 379 -18.21 16.96 7.03
N ALA A 380 -17.53 17.90 6.38
CA ALA A 380 -16.36 17.59 5.57
C ALA A 380 -15.18 17.10 6.44
N MET A 381 -14.93 17.78 7.58
CA MET A 381 -13.88 17.40 8.52
C MET A 381 -14.21 16.05 9.18
N GLU A 382 -15.44 15.86 9.63
CA GLU A 382 -15.91 14.60 10.21
C GLU A 382 -15.67 13.42 9.26
N THR A 383 -16.07 13.55 7.99
CA THR A 383 -15.82 12.52 6.96
C THR A 383 -14.34 12.24 6.77
N SER A 384 -13.50 13.28 6.75
CA SER A 384 -12.04 13.12 6.59
C SER A 384 -11.43 12.42 7.80
N CYS A 385 -11.78 12.86 9.03
CA CYS A 385 -11.32 12.25 10.27
C CYS A 385 -11.78 10.79 10.39
N ASP A 386 -13.04 10.50 10.06
CA ASP A 386 -13.60 9.13 10.10
C ASP A 386 -12.80 8.20 9.18
N LYS A 387 -12.51 8.60 7.95
CA LYS A 387 -11.71 7.80 7.02
C LYS A 387 -10.29 7.54 7.47
N MET A 388 -9.69 8.46 8.22
CA MET A 388 -8.37 8.24 8.83
C MET A 388 -8.39 7.17 9.94
N THR A 389 -9.55 6.89 10.53
CA THR A 389 -9.73 5.86 11.57
C THR A 389 -10.15 4.50 11.03
N TRP A 390 -10.57 4.42 9.76
CA TRP A 390 -11.07 3.16 9.19
C TRP A 390 -9.96 2.10 9.14
N ASN A 391 -10.28 0.93 9.66
CA ASN A 391 -9.43 -0.24 9.50
C ASN A 391 -9.56 -0.84 8.08
N GLU A 392 -8.71 -1.82 7.79
CA GLU A 392 -8.67 -2.51 6.50
C GLU A 392 -10.02 -3.16 6.14
N VAL A 393 -10.68 -3.82 7.09
CA VAL A 393 -11.94 -4.54 6.85
C VAL A 393 -13.05 -3.58 6.40
N LYS A 394 -13.14 -2.41 7.04
CA LYS A 394 -14.11 -1.36 6.69
C LYS A 394 -13.85 -0.82 5.28
N TYR A 395 -12.58 -0.59 4.91
CA TYR A 395 -12.21 -0.19 3.54
C TYR A 395 -12.49 -1.27 2.51
N LEU A 396 -12.19 -2.54 2.80
CA LEU A 396 -12.49 -3.65 1.89
C LEU A 396 -13.98 -3.75 1.59
N GLY A 397 -14.83 -3.66 2.61
CA GLY A 397 -16.29 -3.63 2.42
C GLY A 397 -16.75 -2.47 1.53
N TYR A 398 -16.17 -1.29 1.76
CA TYR A 398 -16.46 -0.10 0.98
C TYR A 398 -16.03 -0.24 -0.49
N PHE A 399 -14.82 -0.73 -0.77
CA PHE A 399 -14.34 -0.91 -2.14
C PHE A 399 -15.09 -2.03 -2.87
N ARG A 400 -15.40 -3.15 -2.21
CA ARG A 400 -16.25 -4.20 -2.80
C ARG A 400 -17.58 -3.63 -3.28
N TYR A 401 -18.27 -2.87 -2.42
CA TYR A 401 -19.54 -2.25 -2.78
C TYR A 401 -19.39 -1.30 -3.96
N LYS A 402 -18.41 -0.39 -3.92
CA LYS A 402 -18.19 0.59 -5.00
C LYS A 402 -17.83 -0.07 -6.32
N GLN A 403 -16.95 -1.06 -6.29
CA GLN A 403 -16.45 -1.70 -7.49
C GLN A 403 -17.49 -2.65 -8.09
N LYS A 404 -18.29 -3.33 -7.26
CA LYS A 404 -19.46 -4.08 -7.73
C LYS A 404 -20.44 -3.18 -8.47
N LYS A 405 -20.78 -2.02 -7.91
CA LYS A 405 -21.63 -1.04 -8.55
C LYS A 405 -21.06 -0.53 -9.88
N LEU A 406 -19.74 -0.35 -9.96
CA LEU A 406 -19.08 0.03 -11.21
C LEU A 406 -19.24 -1.06 -12.29
N LEU A 407 -19.04 -2.33 -11.93
CA LEU A 407 -19.23 -3.47 -12.84
C LEU A 407 -20.66 -3.56 -13.34
N GLU A 408 -21.66 -3.51 -12.44
CA GLU A 408 -23.09 -3.55 -12.80
C GLU A 408 -23.46 -2.41 -13.76
N THR A 409 -22.90 -1.21 -13.54
CA THR A 409 -23.14 -0.07 -14.43
C THR A 409 -22.50 -0.30 -15.80
N THR A 410 -21.29 -0.84 -15.84
CA THR A 410 -20.55 -1.12 -17.08
C THR A 410 -21.25 -2.22 -17.89
N GLU A 411 -21.70 -3.27 -17.24
CA GLU A 411 -22.44 -4.37 -17.87
C GLU A 411 -23.80 -3.89 -18.42
N SER A 412 -24.52 -3.09 -17.65
CA SER A 412 -25.78 -2.48 -18.11
C SER A 412 -25.57 -1.57 -19.32
N LEU A 413 -24.50 -0.76 -19.34
CA LEU A 413 -24.16 0.07 -20.48
C LEU A 413 -23.75 -0.76 -21.70
N ARG A 414 -23.02 -1.87 -21.51
CA ARG A 414 -22.65 -2.80 -22.58
C ARG A 414 -23.88 -3.46 -23.18
N THR A 415 -24.78 -4.00 -22.37
CA THR A 415 -26.04 -4.61 -22.83
C THR A 415 -26.91 -3.59 -23.61
N LEU A 416 -26.97 -2.35 -23.12
CA LEU A 416 -27.67 -1.28 -23.83
C LEU A 416 -26.96 -0.96 -25.17
N TRP A 417 -25.65 -0.93 -25.21
CA TRP A 417 -24.89 -0.69 -26.42
C TRP A 417 -25.06 -1.82 -27.44
N ASP A 418 -24.96 -3.08 -27.00
CA ASP A 418 -25.19 -4.26 -27.85
C ASP A 418 -26.62 -4.24 -28.40
N TYR A 419 -27.60 -3.86 -27.59
CA TYR A 419 -28.99 -3.68 -28.05
C TYR A 419 -29.09 -2.57 -29.10
N LEU A 420 -28.46 -1.42 -28.89
CA LEU A 420 -28.47 -0.31 -29.85
C LEU A 420 -27.75 -0.66 -31.14
N ALA A 421 -26.66 -1.42 -31.08
CA ALA A 421 -25.90 -1.89 -32.25
C ALA A 421 -26.75 -2.80 -33.18
N THR A 422 -27.78 -3.45 -32.65
CA THR A 422 -28.72 -4.22 -33.48
C THR A 422 -29.60 -3.34 -34.36
N PHE A 423 -29.79 -2.05 -34.06
CA PHE A 423 -30.64 -1.11 -34.82
C PHE A 423 -29.81 -0.14 -35.68
N VAL A 424 -28.53 0.01 -35.47
CA VAL A 424 -27.64 0.91 -36.24
C VAL A 424 -26.44 0.10 -36.69
N PRO A 425 -26.47 -0.51 -37.88
CA PRO A 425 -25.26 -1.11 -38.44
C PRO A 425 -24.25 0.00 -38.67
N PHE A 426 -23.16 0.00 -37.94
CA PHE A 426 -22.02 0.85 -38.21
C PHE A 426 -21.33 0.34 -39.48
N THR A 427 -21.51 1.06 -40.60
CA THR A 427 -20.73 0.90 -41.84
C THR A 427 -19.38 1.55 -41.68
#